data_0622801b9e5262bbd550aa9c7f792116
#
_entry.id   0622801b9e5262bbd550aa9c7f792116
#
_cell.length_a   1.000
_cell.length_b   1.000
_cell.length_c   1.000
_cell.angle_alpha   90.00
_cell.angle_beta   90.00
_cell.angle_gamma   90.00
#
_symmetry.space_group_name_H-M   'P 1'
#
loop_
_entity.id
_entity.type
_entity.pdbx_description
1 polymer ?
#
loop_
_entity_poly.entity_id
_entity_poly.type
_entity_poly.pdbx_seq_one_letter_code
_entity_poly.pdbx_strand_id
1 'polypeptide(L)'
;TGLIRKGWPTGAYKKLLSPRFQKALHPYEVARSRAEIAHGYFIFGKDDLAIKLAEENSSKFPEKIALGEWAAGLAAWRSNKINKAEKFFENVAGNSESNSDLAAAGAFWASRCLLLYQRPKEAINLLKQSASFEETFYGMISARALGLEPVISFDHPRVSRDLFSNMAAYPQLLRMLALLQIKKYNDAEKEIRSLFYSMPRHFRLSLMTIAADYGMPGFAMRSAGLLK
;
A
#
# COMPACT_ATOMS: atom_id res chain seq x y z
N THR A 1 -17.16 5.81 0.63
CA THR A 1 -16.12 6.12 -0.42
C THR A 1 -16.61 7.14 -1.45
N GLY A 2 -17.82 7.01 -2.06
CA GLY A 2 -18.29 7.92 -3.13
C GLY A 2 -18.40 9.39 -2.72
N LEU A 3 -18.90 9.69 -1.53
CA LEU A 3 -19.02 11.07 -1.04
C LEU A 3 -17.64 11.70 -0.77
N ILE A 4 -16.69 10.93 -0.26
CA ILE A 4 -15.33 11.40 0.00
C ILE A 4 -14.65 11.79 -1.32
N ARG A 5 -14.74 10.94 -2.35
CA ARG A 5 -14.18 11.23 -3.69
C ARG A 5 -14.76 12.48 -4.32
N LYS A 6 -16.01 12.83 -4.00
CA LYS A 6 -16.67 14.06 -4.44
C LYS A 6 -16.31 15.29 -3.58
N GLY A 7 -15.35 15.19 -2.67
CA GLY A 7 -14.92 16.32 -1.82
C GLY A 7 -15.81 16.57 -0.61
N TRP A 8 -16.65 15.61 -0.22
CA TRP A 8 -17.60 15.80 0.87
C TRP A 8 -17.44 14.81 2.03
N PRO A 9 -16.26 14.79 2.71
CA PRO A 9 -16.01 13.89 3.84
C PRO A 9 -16.95 14.13 5.02
N THR A 10 -17.35 15.39 5.29
CA THR A 10 -18.31 15.72 6.35
C THR A 10 -19.69 15.10 6.10
N GLY A 11 -20.16 15.09 4.85
CA GLY A 11 -21.40 14.41 4.47
C GLY A 11 -21.31 12.90 4.62
N ALA A 12 -20.14 12.31 4.30
CA ALA A 12 -19.88 10.90 4.55
C ALA A 12 -19.93 10.56 6.04
N TYR A 13 -19.33 11.42 6.90
CA TYR A 13 -19.35 11.24 8.35
C TYR A 13 -20.77 11.33 8.93
N LYS A 14 -21.55 12.35 8.56
CA LYS A 14 -22.95 12.46 8.98
C LYS A 14 -23.77 11.23 8.58
N LYS A 15 -23.57 10.71 7.38
CA LYS A 15 -24.25 9.50 6.91
C LYS A 15 -23.84 8.27 7.72
N LEU A 16 -22.55 8.10 8.04
CA LEU A 16 -22.05 7.02 8.87
C LEU A 16 -22.66 7.03 10.27
N LEU A 17 -22.90 8.22 10.86
CA LEU A 17 -23.51 8.37 12.18
C LEU A 17 -25.01 8.11 12.21
N SER A 18 -25.69 7.98 11.06
CA SER A 18 -27.11 7.75 11.04
C SER A 18 -27.48 6.37 11.65
N PRO A 19 -28.64 6.23 12.34
CA PRO A 19 -29.03 4.98 12.98
C PRO A 19 -29.08 3.79 12.04
N ARG A 20 -29.42 4.03 10.77
CA ARG A 20 -29.45 3.00 9.73
C ARG A 20 -28.08 2.36 9.51
N PHE A 21 -27.03 3.18 9.37
CA PHE A 21 -25.67 2.69 9.14
C PHE A 21 -25.06 2.09 10.40
N GLN A 22 -25.31 2.69 11.58
CA GLN A 22 -24.81 2.18 12.85
C GLN A 22 -25.38 0.79 13.20
N LYS A 23 -26.61 0.48 12.77
CA LYS A 23 -27.21 -0.85 12.96
C LYS A 23 -26.79 -1.87 11.91
N ALA A 24 -26.44 -1.41 10.71
CA ALA A 24 -26.17 -2.29 9.57
C ALA A 24 -24.69 -2.70 9.43
N LEU A 25 -23.77 -1.90 9.98
CA LEU A 25 -22.33 -2.11 9.82
C LEU A 25 -21.72 -2.79 11.05
N HIS A 26 -20.82 -3.74 10.79
CA HIS A 26 -19.98 -4.32 11.83
C HIS A 26 -19.03 -3.25 12.42
N PRO A 27 -18.65 -3.33 13.72
CA PRO A 27 -17.72 -2.37 14.35
C PRO A 27 -16.44 -2.10 13.54
N TYR A 28 -15.84 -3.14 12.97
CA TYR A 28 -14.68 -3.01 12.08
C TYR A 28 -14.98 -2.17 10.82
N GLU A 29 -16.13 -2.35 10.20
CA GLU A 29 -16.54 -1.56 9.02
C GLU A 29 -16.78 -0.09 9.38
N VAL A 30 -17.29 0.18 10.58
CA VAL A 30 -17.42 1.53 11.10
C VAL A 30 -16.05 2.15 11.31
N ALA A 31 -15.11 1.44 11.96
CA ALA A 31 -13.75 1.88 12.18
C ALA A 31 -13.02 2.18 10.85
N ARG A 32 -13.12 1.27 9.89
CA ARG A 32 -12.56 1.45 8.55
C ARG A 32 -13.18 2.65 7.82
N SER A 33 -14.49 2.81 7.88
CA SER A 33 -15.17 3.95 7.26
C SER A 33 -14.73 5.28 7.90
N ARG A 34 -14.52 5.31 9.22
CA ARG A 34 -13.98 6.49 9.93
C ARG A 34 -12.55 6.80 9.48
N ALA A 35 -11.71 5.78 9.31
CA ALA A 35 -10.35 5.95 8.80
C ALA A 35 -10.32 6.54 7.37
N GLU A 36 -11.18 6.05 6.48
CA GLU A 36 -11.35 6.62 5.13
C GLU A 36 -11.83 8.08 5.18
N ILE A 37 -12.72 8.42 6.11
CA ILE A 37 -13.21 9.80 6.29
C ILE A 37 -12.10 10.69 6.85
N ALA A 38 -11.30 10.22 7.81
CA ALA A 38 -10.15 10.95 8.35
C ALA A 38 -9.12 11.25 7.23
N HIS A 39 -8.84 10.27 6.38
CA HIS A 39 -8.02 10.46 5.20
C HIS A 39 -8.63 11.48 4.23
N GLY A 40 -9.93 11.45 4.01
CA GLY A 40 -10.64 12.47 3.25
C GLY A 40 -10.51 13.87 3.85
N TYR A 41 -10.63 14.01 5.17
CA TYR A 41 -10.42 15.30 5.84
C TYR A 41 -8.99 15.83 5.64
N PHE A 42 -7.97 14.97 5.75
CA PHE A 42 -6.58 15.35 5.47
C PHE A 42 -6.40 15.84 4.03
N ILE A 43 -6.92 15.12 3.03
CA ILE A 43 -6.81 15.50 1.62
C ILE A 43 -7.44 16.89 1.36
N PHE A 44 -8.57 17.18 2.01
CA PHE A 44 -9.26 18.47 1.85
C PHE A 44 -8.83 19.54 2.86
N GLY A 45 -7.66 19.41 3.48
CA GLY A 45 -7.06 20.43 4.35
C GLY A 45 -7.76 20.62 5.70
N LYS A 46 -8.60 19.67 6.14
CA LYS A 46 -9.32 19.74 7.42
C LYS A 46 -8.58 18.94 8.49
N ASP A 47 -7.35 19.38 8.80
CA ASP A 47 -6.41 18.63 9.63
C ASP A 47 -6.92 18.34 11.05
N ASP A 48 -7.51 19.32 11.71
CA ASP A 48 -8.06 19.12 13.05
C ASP A 48 -9.18 18.08 13.10
N LEU A 49 -10.00 18.01 12.03
CA LEU A 49 -11.05 17.00 11.93
C LEU A 49 -10.46 15.61 11.63
N ALA A 50 -9.39 15.53 10.85
CA ALA A 50 -8.69 14.27 10.59
C ALA A 50 -8.09 13.71 11.87
N ILE A 51 -7.36 14.54 12.63
CA ILE A 51 -6.74 14.17 13.90
C ILE A 51 -7.81 13.73 14.91
N LYS A 52 -8.82 14.57 15.14
CA LYS A 52 -9.90 14.27 16.08
C LYS A 52 -10.60 12.95 15.76
N LEU A 53 -10.92 12.71 14.50
CA LEU A 53 -11.63 11.50 14.08
C LEU A 53 -10.77 10.24 14.26
N ALA A 54 -9.46 10.32 14.03
CA ALA A 54 -8.54 9.23 14.27
C ALA A 54 -8.37 8.94 15.78
N GLU A 55 -8.19 9.97 16.62
CA GLU A 55 -8.12 9.82 18.08
C GLU A 55 -9.38 9.15 18.65
N GLU A 56 -10.57 9.59 18.21
CA GLU A 56 -11.83 8.96 18.60
C GLU A 56 -11.96 7.52 18.10
N ASN A 57 -11.42 7.22 16.93
CA ASN A 57 -11.44 5.88 16.36
C ASN A 57 -10.54 4.93 17.15
N SER A 58 -9.31 5.34 17.44
CA SER A 58 -8.34 4.54 18.20
C SER A 58 -8.80 4.26 19.63
N SER A 59 -9.57 5.18 20.25
CA SER A 59 -10.10 4.97 21.61
C SER A 59 -11.30 4.01 21.66
N LYS A 60 -12.12 3.95 20.59
CA LYS A 60 -13.36 3.16 20.55
C LYS A 60 -13.19 1.77 19.97
N PHE A 61 -12.20 1.60 19.10
CA PHE A 61 -11.96 0.36 18.39
C PHE A 61 -10.53 -0.10 18.68
N PRO A 62 -10.35 -1.27 19.32
CA PRO A 62 -9.01 -1.80 19.64
C PRO A 62 -8.22 -2.14 18.38
N GLU A 63 -8.89 -2.45 17.29
CA GLU A 63 -8.27 -2.67 15.98
C GLU A 63 -7.95 -1.32 15.35
N LYS A 64 -6.70 -0.91 15.45
CA LYS A 64 -6.22 0.34 14.84
C LYS A 64 -6.20 0.19 13.33
N ILE A 65 -6.93 1.03 12.62
CA ILE A 65 -6.90 1.08 11.16
C ILE A 65 -5.75 1.99 10.72
N ALA A 66 -4.68 1.39 10.21
CA ALA A 66 -3.45 2.08 9.84
C ALA A 66 -3.67 3.31 8.94
N LEU A 67 -4.62 3.27 8.00
CA LEU A 67 -4.96 4.40 7.14
C LEU A 67 -5.43 5.63 7.92
N GLY A 68 -6.19 5.46 9.01
CA GLY A 68 -6.66 6.57 9.84
C GLY A 68 -5.52 7.21 10.63
N GLU A 69 -4.67 6.38 11.21
CA GLU A 69 -3.46 6.81 11.94
C GLU A 69 -2.49 7.52 10.98
N TRP A 70 -2.29 6.98 9.78
CA TRP A 70 -1.47 7.61 8.74
C TRP A 70 -1.98 9.01 8.35
N ALA A 71 -3.27 9.13 8.09
CA ALA A 71 -3.88 10.40 7.73
C ALA A 71 -3.75 11.44 8.86
N ALA A 72 -3.96 11.02 10.12
CA ALA A 72 -3.80 11.87 11.29
C ALA A 72 -2.34 12.26 11.54
N GLY A 73 -1.41 11.34 11.31
CA GLY A 73 0.02 11.61 11.37
C GLY A 73 0.45 12.72 10.41
N LEU A 74 0.03 12.61 9.16
CA LEU A 74 0.29 13.62 8.14
C LEU A 74 -0.40 14.96 8.46
N ALA A 75 -1.64 14.94 8.94
CA ALA A 75 -2.37 16.12 9.37
C ALA A 75 -1.68 16.82 10.56
N ALA A 76 -1.24 16.05 11.54
CA ALA A 76 -0.51 16.55 12.71
C ALA A 76 0.86 17.13 12.32
N TRP A 77 1.58 16.47 11.42
CA TRP A 77 2.84 16.98 10.87
C TRP A 77 2.63 18.32 10.15
N ARG A 78 1.68 18.39 9.24
CA ARG A 78 1.35 19.63 8.51
C ARG A 78 0.93 20.79 9.44
N SER A 79 0.25 20.45 10.53
CA SER A 79 -0.18 21.41 11.56
C SER A 79 0.90 21.70 12.65
N ASN A 80 2.13 21.26 12.45
CA ASN A 80 3.25 21.40 13.39
C ASN A 80 2.99 20.80 14.79
N LYS A 81 2.11 19.79 14.88
CA LYS A 81 1.82 19.04 16.10
C LYS A 81 2.69 17.78 16.18
N ILE A 82 4.01 17.99 16.21
CA ILE A 82 5.01 16.92 15.99
C ILE A 82 4.88 15.77 17.00
N ASN A 83 4.60 16.04 18.29
CA ASN A 83 4.37 14.99 19.30
C ASN A 83 3.18 14.07 18.95
N LYS A 84 2.12 14.63 18.35
CA LYS A 84 0.99 13.82 17.89
C LYS A 84 1.34 13.05 16.63
N ALA A 85 2.07 13.69 15.70
CA ALA A 85 2.52 13.05 14.47
C ALA A 85 3.40 11.83 14.77
N GLU A 86 4.38 11.96 15.70
CA GLU A 86 5.23 10.85 16.15
C GLU A 86 4.39 9.64 16.58
N LYS A 87 3.45 9.83 17.51
CA LYS A 87 2.60 8.75 18.04
C LYS A 87 1.77 8.08 16.95
N PHE A 88 1.18 8.85 16.04
CA PHE A 88 0.40 8.31 14.95
C PHE A 88 1.27 7.50 13.99
N PHE A 89 2.45 8.00 13.62
CA PHE A 89 3.37 7.29 12.75
C PHE A 89 3.95 6.02 13.38
N GLU A 90 4.26 6.05 14.68
CA GLU A 90 4.66 4.84 15.43
C GLU A 90 3.54 3.79 15.44
N ASN A 91 2.29 4.22 15.65
CA ASN A 91 1.14 3.32 15.55
C ASN A 91 1.03 2.66 14.17
N VAL A 92 1.28 3.42 13.09
CA VAL A 92 1.31 2.88 11.72
C VAL A 92 2.44 1.88 11.54
N ALA A 93 3.65 2.20 12.03
CA ALA A 93 4.83 1.35 11.93
C ALA A 93 4.69 0.02 12.68
N GLY A 94 3.99 0.04 13.82
CA GLY A 94 3.77 -1.15 14.66
C GLY A 94 2.47 -1.91 14.37
N ASN A 95 1.65 -1.47 13.41
CA ASN A 95 0.37 -2.09 13.14
C ASN A 95 0.53 -3.31 12.22
N SER A 96 0.15 -4.49 12.73
CA SER A 96 0.20 -5.76 11.97
C SER A 96 -0.70 -5.79 10.71
N GLU A 97 -1.70 -4.92 10.65
CA GLU A 97 -2.59 -4.76 9.48
C GLU A 97 -2.03 -3.77 8.43
N SER A 98 -0.92 -3.09 8.72
CA SER A 98 -0.23 -2.26 7.74
C SER A 98 0.41 -3.15 6.67
N ASN A 99 0.20 -2.82 5.41
CA ASN A 99 1.05 -3.39 4.37
C ASN A 99 2.48 -2.84 4.51
N SER A 100 3.45 -3.49 3.86
CA SER A 100 4.87 -3.13 3.94
C SER A 100 5.15 -1.66 3.58
N ASP A 101 4.45 -1.12 2.56
CA ASP A 101 4.62 0.29 2.16
C ASP A 101 4.21 1.26 3.27
N LEU A 102 3.07 0.99 3.91
CA LEU A 102 2.54 1.85 4.96
C LEU A 102 3.33 1.72 6.25
N ALA A 103 3.76 0.49 6.61
CA ALA A 103 4.62 0.26 7.76
C ALA A 103 5.98 0.95 7.61
N ALA A 104 6.62 0.82 6.44
CA ALA A 104 7.85 1.53 6.13
C ALA A 104 7.69 3.05 6.18
N ALA A 105 6.58 3.57 5.62
CA ALA A 105 6.26 4.99 5.68
C ALA A 105 6.09 5.49 7.12
N GLY A 106 5.35 4.75 7.95
CA GLY A 106 5.16 5.08 9.37
C GLY A 106 6.48 5.17 10.12
N ALA A 107 7.33 4.16 9.99
CA ALA A 107 8.64 4.14 10.64
C ALA A 107 9.55 5.28 10.15
N PHE A 108 9.58 5.55 8.84
CA PHE A 108 10.33 6.68 8.29
C PHE A 108 9.85 8.02 8.86
N TRP A 109 8.55 8.29 8.83
CA TRP A 109 8.03 9.58 9.31
C TRP A 109 8.12 9.74 10.83
N ALA A 110 7.97 8.66 11.60
CA ALA A 110 8.24 8.69 13.04
C ALA A 110 9.71 9.04 13.32
N SER A 111 10.67 8.47 12.56
CA SER A 111 12.08 8.84 12.66
C SER A 111 12.32 10.33 12.39
N ARG A 112 11.60 10.91 11.43
CA ARG A 112 11.69 12.36 11.15
C ARG A 112 11.22 13.21 12.34
N CYS A 113 10.15 12.79 13.04
CA CYS A 113 9.69 13.45 14.25
C CYS A 113 10.75 13.42 15.34
N LEU A 114 11.37 12.25 15.59
CA LEU A 114 12.41 12.06 16.58
C LEU A 114 13.67 12.90 16.30
N LEU A 115 14.05 13.03 15.03
CA LEU A 115 15.18 13.89 14.64
C LEU A 115 14.92 15.38 14.97
N LEU A 116 13.68 15.85 14.79
CA LEU A 116 13.31 17.22 15.20
C LEU A 116 13.43 17.43 16.73
N TYR A 117 13.25 16.38 17.51
CA TYR A 117 13.44 16.39 18.96
C TYR A 117 14.85 16.03 19.42
N GLN A 118 15.82 15.99 18.51
CA GLN A 118 17.20 15.63 18.81
C GLN A 118 17.37 14.26 19.50
N ARG A 119 16.52 13.28 19.12
CA ARG A 119 16.56 11.89 19.60
C ARG A 119 17.10 10.94 18.51
N PRO A 120 18.38 11.11 18.07
CA PRO A 120 18.91 10.40 16.90
C PRO A 120 19.04 8.89 17.11
N LYS A 121 19.30 8.44 18.33
CA LYS A 121 19.42 6.99 18.63
C LYS A 121 18.11 6.24 18.34
N GLU A 122 17.00 6.82 18.75
CA GLU A 122 15.67 6.24 18.54
C GLU A 122 15.26 6.36 17.07
N ALA A 123 15.57 7.50 16.46
CA ALA A 123 15.33 7.70 15.02
C ALA A 123 16.06 6.64 14.15
N ILE A 124 17.30 6.28 14.50
CA ILE A 124 18.07 5.24 13.81
C ILE A 124 17.36 3.88 13.90
N ASN A 125 16.75 3.53 15.03
CA ASN A 125 16.02 2.27 15.17
C ASN A 125 14.80 2.22 14.24
N LEU A 126 14.04 3.31 14.16
CA LEU A 126 12.91 3.42 13.23
C LEU A 126 13.35 3.43 11.75
N LEU A 127 14.48 4.08 11.44
CA LEU A 127 15.05 4.01 10.09
C LEU A 127 15.45 2.58 9.72
N LYS A 128 16.05 1.82 10.65
CA LYS A 128 16.37 0.40 10.44
C LYS A 128 15.11 -0.43 10.23
N GLN A 129 14.05 -0.18 11.00
CA GLN A 129 12.76 -0.83 10.82
C GLN A 129 12.18 -0.50 9.43
N SER A 130 12.20 0.76 9.01
CA SER A 130 11.76 1.14 7.66
C SER A 130 12.60 0.47 6.57
N ALA A 131 13.94 0.47 6.72
CA ALA A 131 14.88 -0.10 5.77
C ALA A 131 14.72 -1.63 5.59
N SER A 132 14.16 -2.34 6.59
CA SER A 132 13.89 -3.78 6.46
C SER A 132 12.79 -4.10 5.43
N PHE A 133 12.03 -3.11 4.99
CA PHE A 133 11.07 -3.21 3.87
C PHE A 133 11.75 -2.81 2.55
N GLU A 134 12.76 -3.55 2.13
CA GLU A 134 13.71 -3.21 1.06
C GLU A 134 13.08 -2.81 -0.27
N GLU A 135 11.91 -3.34 -0.60
CA GLU A 135 11.22 -3.11 -1.88
C GLU A 135 10.28 -1.89 -1.86
N THR A 136 10.16 -1.23 -0.71
CA THR A 136 9.29 -0.07 -0.57
C THR A 136 10.06 1.23 -0.80
N PHE A 137 9.37 2.27 -1.26
CA PHE A 137 9.96 3.59 -1.43
C PHE A 137 10.61 4.10 -0.15
N TYR A 138 9.90 4.03 0.99
CA TYR A 138 10.44 4.51 2.27
C TYR A 138 11.54 3.59 2.82
N GLY A 139 11.47 2.29 2.54
CA GLY A 139 12.54 1.37 2.89
C GLY A 139 13.86 1.72 2.19
N MET A 140 13.82 1.96 0.89
CA MET A 140 14.99 2.37 0.10
C MET A 140 15.57 3.71 0.56
N ILE A 141 14.71 4.71 0.84
CA ILE A 141 15.17 6.01 1.36
C ILE A 141 15.81 5.85 2.75
N SER A 142 15.22 5.03 3.61
CA SER A 142 15.75 4.78 4.96
C SER A 142 17.08 4.05 4.92
N ALA A 143 17.24 3.07 4.03
CA ALA A 143 18.52 2.40 3.80
C ALA A 143 19.60 3.42 3.38
N ARG A 144 19.31 4.28 2.43
CA ARG A 144 20.25 5.35 2.03
C ARG A 144 20.56 6.33 3.15
N ALA A 145 19.58 6.71 3.95
CA ALA A 145 19.79 7.59 5.12
C ALA A 145 20.70 6.94 6.17
N LEU A 146 20.75 5.62 6.23
CA LEU A 146 21.65 4.84 7.07
C LEU A 146 23.03 4.58 6.43
N GLY A 147 23.27 5.05 5.21
CA GLY A 147 24.50 4.76 4.44
C GLY A 147 24.53 3.34 3.85
N LEU A 148 23.39 2.67 3.77
CA LEU A 148 23.25 1.35 3.16
C LEU A 148 22.87 1.50 1.68
N GLU A 149 23.47 0.71 0.81
CA GLU A 149 23.04 0.63 -0.58
C GLU A 149 21.89 -0.36 -0.71
N PRO A 150 20.73 0.06 -1.27
CA PRO A 150 19.62 -0.86 -1.53
C PRO A 150 20.06 -1.96 -2.51
N VAL A 151 19.82 -3.21 -2.16
CA VAL A 151 20.11 -4.34 -3.05
C VAL A 151 18.95 -4.47 -4.03
N ILE A 152 19.09 -3.90 -5.21
CA ILE A 152 18.12 -4.06 -6.29
C ILE A 152 18.71 -5.05 -7.30
N SER A 153 18.11 -6.24 -7.39
CA SER A 153 18.44 -7.18 -8.45
C SER A 153 17.65 -6.84 -9.71
N PHE A 154 18.38 -6.63 -10.79
CA PHE A 154 17.84 -6.47 -12.13
C PHE A 154 17.84 -7.78 -12.93
N ASP A 155 18.13 -8.90 -12.26
CA ASP A 155 18.15 -10.20 -12.91
C ASP A 155 16.75 -10.61 -13.34
N HIS A 156 16.58 -10.78 -14.64
CA HIS A 156 15.35 -11.31 -15.19
C HIS A 156 15.44 -12.85 -15.29
N PRO A 157 14.54 -13.59 -14.63
CA PRO A 157 14.47 -15.03 -14.81
C PRO A 157 14.19 -15.32 -16.29
N ARG A 158 15.02 -16.18 -16.91
CA ARG A 158 14.79 -16.59 -18.30
C ARG A 158 13.78 -17.71 -18.35
N VAL A 159 12.79 -17.59 -19.25
CA VAL A 159 11.86 -18.68 -19.51
C VAL A 159 12.56 -19.71 -20.42
N SER A 160 12.79 -20.90 -19.88
CA SER A 160 13.39 -21.99 -20.65
C SER A 160 12.42 -22.48 -21.74
N ARG A 161 12.97 -23.09 -22.81
CA ARG A 161 12.15 -23.65 -23.89
C ARG A 161 11.18 -24.72 -23.39
N ASP A 162 11.63 -25.58 -22.48
CA ASP A 162 10.81 -26.66 -21.90
C ASP A 162 9.69 -26.10 -21.05
N LEU A 163 9.99 -25.08 -20.23
CA LEU A 163 8.99 -24.39 -19.43
C LEU A 163 7.94 -23.72 -20.30
N PHE A 164 8.36 -23.05 -21.39
CA PHE A 164 7.46 -22.44 -22.35
C PHE A 164 6.57 -23.49 -23.04
N SER A 165 7.14 -24.63 -23.43
CA SER A 165 6.38 -25.73 -24.05
C SER A 165 5.29 -26.27 -23.13
N ASN A 166 5.59 -26.43 -21.84
CA ASN A 166 4.62 -26.85 -20.83
C ASN A 166 3.51 -25.80 -20.63
N MET A 167 3.85 -24.52 -20.68
CA MET A 167 2.88 -23.43 -20.59
C MET A 167 2.02 -23.32 -21.87
N ALA A 168 2.54 -23.71 -23.03
CA ALA A 168 1.82 -23.67 -24.31
C ALA A 168 0.60 -24.63 -24.34
N ALA A 169 0.51 -25.56 -23.40
CA ALA A 169 -0.70 -26.38 -23.21
C ALA A 169 -1.94 -25.55 -22.76
N TYR A 170 -1.73 -24.32 -22.31
CA TYR A 170 -2.82 -23.41 -21.91
C TYR A 170 -3.25 -22.53 -23.08
N PRO A 171 -4.49 -22.70 -23.62
CA PRO A 171 -4.95 -21.95 -24.79
C PRO A 171 -4.92 -20.43 -24.60
N GLN A 172 -5.08 -19.96 -23.35
CA GLN A 172 -5.02 -18.54 -23.01
C GLN A 172 -3.64 -17.93 -23.30
N LEU A 173 -2.54 -18.68 -23.06
CA LEU A 173 -1.20 -18.24 -23.41
C LEU A 173 -1.04 -18.01 -24.91
N LEU A 174 -1.51 -18.95 -25.71
CA LEU A 174 -1.44 -18.85 -27.17
C LEU A 174 -2.29 -17.67 -27.69
N ARG A 175 -3.49 -17.46 -27.12
CA ARG A 175 -4.32 -16.28 -27.47
C ARG A 175 -3.62 -14.98 -27.08
N MET A 176 -3.04 -14.91 -25.89
CA MET A 176 -2.27 -13.75 -25.45
C MET A 176 -1.13 -13.43 -26.42
N LEU A 177 -0.35 -14.43 -26.80
CA LEU A 177 0.77 -14.25 -27.76
C LEU A 177 0.27 -13.79 -29.14
N ALA A 178 -0.82 -14.37 -29.64
CA ALA A 178 -1.43 -13.94 -30.90
C ALA A 178 -1.92 -12.48 -30.84
N LEU A 179 -2.52 -12.07 -29.71
CA LEU A 179 -2.95 -10.69 -29.49
C LEU A 179 -1.76 -9.72 -29.44
N LEU A 180 -0.63 -10.14 -28.87
CA LEU A 180 0.61 -9.34 -28.84
C LEU A 180 1.18 -9.15 -30.26
N GLN A 181 1.16 -10.20 -31.09
CA GLN A 181 1.63 -10.12 -32.50
C GLN A 181 0.84 -9.07 -33.30
N ILE A 182 -0.46 -8.95 -33.06
CA ILE A 182 -1.33 -7.95 -33.72
C ILE A 182 -1.43 -6.63 -32.91
N LYS A 183 -0.55 -6.43 -31.90
CA LYS A 183 -0.45 -5.22 -31.06
C LYS A 183 -1.71 -4.86 -30.26
N LYS A 184 -2.56 -5.83 -29.95
CA LYS A 184 -3.72 -5.65 -29.08
C LYS A 184 -3.36 -5.85 -27.62
N TYR A 185 -2.51 -4.97 -27.10
CA TYR A 185 -1.92 -5.07 -25.75
C TYR A 185 -2.97 -5.13 -24.62
N ASN A 186 -4.04 -4.34 -24.71
CA ASN A 186 -5.10 -4.33 -23.68
C ASN A 186 -5.86 -5.67 -23.59
N ASP A 187 -6.06 -6.34 -24.71
CA ASP A 187 -6.74 -7.63 -24.72
C ASP A 187 -5.78 -8.75 -24.31
N ALA A 188 -4.51 -8.66 -24.71
CA ALA A 188 -3.46 -9.55 -24.22
C ALA A 188 -3.30 -9.46 -22.69
N GLU A 189 -3.39 -8.25 -22.11
CA GLU A 189 -3.33 -8.07 -20.66
C GLU A 189 -4.52 -8.70 -19.92
N LYS A 190 -5.71 -8.74 -20.51
CA LYS A 190 -6.88 -9.45 -19.94
C LYS A 190 -6.65 -10.97 -19.93
N GLU A 191 -6.12 -11.52 -21.02
CA GLU A 191 -5.80 -12.94 -21.11
C GLU A 191 -4.73 -13.36 -20.10
N ILE A 192 -3.64 -12.62 -19.98
CA ILE A 192 -2.56 -12.94 -19.03
C ILE A 192 -3.03 -12.82 -17.57
N ARG A 193 -3.91 -11.87 -17.25
CA ARG A 193 -4.51 -11.76 -15.91
C ARG A 193 -5.34 -12.99 -15.56
N SER A 194 -6.20 -13.44 -16.48
CA SER A 194 -7.00 -14.65 -16.28
C SER A 194 -6.12 -15.87 -16.09
N LEU A 195 -5.09 -15.99 -16.91
CA LEU A 195 -4.14 -17.09 -16.89
C LEU A 195 -3.33 -17.14 -15.60
N PHE A 196 -2.88 -15.98 -15.09
CA PHE A 196 -2.05 -15.89 -13.90
C PHE A 196 -2.72 -16.51 -12.66
N TYR A 197 -4.01 -16.32 -12.50
CA TYR A 197 -4.75 -16.89 -11.36
C TYR A 197 -5.08 -18.37 -11.53
N SER A 198 -5.23 -18.85 -12.76
CA SER A 198 -5.53 -20.25 -13.05
C SER A 198 -4.31 -21.16 -13.13
N MET A 199 -3.12 -20.59 -13.35
CA MET A 199 -1.87 -21.36 -13.44
C MET A 199 -1.28 -21.74 -12.08
N PRO A 200 -0.58 -22.88 -12.01
CA PRO A 200 0.26 -23.26 -10.87
C PRO A 200 1.30 -22.17 -10.55
N ARG A 201 1.63 -22.02 -9.26
CA ARG A 201 2.53 -20.96 -8.78
C ARG A 201 3.89 -20.93 -9.50
N HIS A 202 4.45 -22.08 -9.83
CA HIS A 202 5.76 -22.17 -10.48
C HIS A 202 5.77 -21.59 -11.91
N PHE A 203 4.61 -21.51 -12.60
CA PHE A 203 4.51 -20.86 -13.92
C PHE A 203 4.28 -19.34 -13.83
N ARG A 204 3.82 -18.84 -12.69
CA ARG A 204 3.47 -17.41 -12.55
C ARG A 204 4.67 -16.48 -12.72
N LEU A 205 5.85 -16.88 -12.23
CA LEU A 205 7.08 -16.12 -12.43
C LEU A 205 7.42 -15.99 -13.93
N SER A 206 7.29 -17.09 -14.66
CA SER A 206 7.52 -17.10 -16.11
C SER A 206 6.52 -16.23 -16.87
N LEU A 207 5.25 -16.22 -16.46
CA LEU A 207 4.25 -15.30 -17.03
C LEU A 207 4.61 -13.83 -16.80
N MET A 208 5.15 -13.50 -15.63
CA MET A 208 5.60 -12.13 -15.34
C MET A 208 6.77 -11.72 -16.22
N THR A 209 7.74 -12.63 -16.42
CA THR A 209 8.87 -12.41 -17.32
C THR A 209 8.38 -12.16 -18.75
N ILE A 210 7.50 -13.04 -19.27
CA ILE A 210 6.89 -12.86 -20.59
C ILE A 210 6.16 -11.50 -20.67
N ALA A 211 5.40 -11.14 -19.64
CA ALA A 211 4.69 -9.86 -19.62
C ALA A 211 5.64 -8.65 -19.67
N ALA A 212 6.76 -8.71 -18.96
CA ALA A 212 7.77 -7.66 -18.97
C ALA A 212 8.43 -7.53 -20.36
N ASP A 213 8.84 -8.67 -20.94
CA ASP A 213 9.51 -8.73 -22.24
C ASP A 213 8.62 -8.25 -23.40
N TYR A 214 7.31 -8.48 -23.28
CA TYR A 214 6.33 -8.08 -24.31
C TYR A 214 5.60 -6.76 -24.01
N GLY A 215 6.19 -5.89 -23.19
CA GLY A 215 5.71 -4.52 -23.01
C GLY A 215 4.47 -4.37 -22.12
N MET A 216 4.28 -5.27 -21.15
CA MET A 216 3.22 -5.20 -20.13
C MET A 216 3.80 -4.98 -18.71
N PRO A 217 4.64 -3.95 -18.50
CA PRO A 217 5.32 -3.76 -17.22
C PRO A 217 4.35 -3.52 -16.06
N GLY A 218 3.21 -2.88 -16.32
CA GLY A 218 2.19 -2.65 -15.31
C GLY A 218 1.56 -3.93 -14.77
N PHE A 219 1.42 -4.97 -15.59
CA PHE A 219 0.99 -6.29 -15.13
C PHE A 219 2.11 -6.96 -14.32
N ALA A 220 3.35 -6.98 -14.84
CA ALA A 220 4.50 -7.59 -14.18
C ALA A 220 4.69 -7.03 -12.77
N MET A 221 4.69 -5.70 -12.60
CA MET A 221 4.84 -5.04 -11.29
C MET A 221 3.72 -5.43 -10.30
N ARG A 222 2.46 -5.38 -10.74
CA ARG A 222 1.33 -5.74 -9.85
C ARG A 222 1.34 -7.21 -9.43
N SER A 223 1.76 -8.09 -10.34
CA SER A 223 1.78 -9.53 -10.10
C SER A 223 2.96 -9.96 -9.22
N ALA A 224 4.06 -9.20 -9.21
CA ALA A 224 5.21 -9.45 -8.35
C ALA A 224 4.82 -9.48 -6.87
N GLY A 225 3.99 -8.56 -6.42
CA GLY A 225 3.47 -8.54 -5.06
C GLY A 225 2.60 -9.74 -4.66
N LEU A 226 2.11 -10.52 -5.63
CA LEU A 226 1.26 -11.70 -5.38
C LEU A 226 2.05 -13.02 -5.35
N LEU A 227 3.35 -12.99 -5.61
CA LEU A 227 4.22 -14.17 -5.59
C LEU A 227 4.94 -14.37 -4.26
N LYS A 228 4.88 -13.40 -3.38
CA LYS A 228 5.38 -13.44 -1.99
C LYS A 228 4.44 -14.16 -1.03
#